data_6562735e9b023627203727537154d294
#
_entry.id   6562735e9b023627203727537154d294
#
_cell.length_a   1.000
_cell.length_b   1.000
_cell.length_c   1.000
_cell.angle_alpha   90.00
_cell.angle_beta   90.00
_cell.angle_gamma   90.00
#
_symmetry.space_group_name_H-M   'P 1'
#
loop_
_entity.id
_entity.type
_entity.pdbx_description
1 polymer ?
#
loop_
_entity_poly.entity_id
_entity_poly.type
_entity_poly.pdbx_seq_one_letter_code
_entity_poly.pdbx_strand_id
1 'polypeptide(L)'
;MTYKSSKNGIMSSSNLPDHIQNACDWSNMRKWYVFPTNPNTKSPCIKDPFGRSTNKREEIIELFSQFPGAGLGVPTGPLNGLTAIDCDVKNGIDGWSNFLALDVDIPITAMVHTPSGGVHLLYETGDLKIPSSVGKIAPGVDVRSYGAFAQGPGTITKVGTYKWDHLWSPLAKLAKMPQDLIEVCMSSKQQKHSNPFGKKRRVRHTLLDKVYEGNRNDTMASRIGSLLTELDPITAWNAILYINENYCEPPLSRREIENTFRSILKREMRND
;
A
#
# COMPACT_ATOMS: atom_id res chain seq x y z
N MET A 1 8.62 54.85 19.02
CA MET A 1 7.74 53.73 18.58
C MET A 1 8.63 52.56 18.29
N THR A 2 8.67 51.60 19.20
CA THR A 2 9.55 50.42 19.17
C THR A 2 8.84 49.25 18.54
N TYR A 3 9.33 48.79 17.40
CA TYR A 3 8.88 47.57 16.75
C TYR A 3 9.37 46.38 17.55
N LYS A 4 8.46 45.62 18.14
CA LYS A 4 8.76 44.33 18.73
C LYS A 4 8.86 43.27 17.62
N SER A 5 10.04 42.78 17.35
CA SER A 5 10.33 41.57 16.59
C SER A 5 9.72 40.34 17.27
N SER A 6 8.76 39.70 16.64
CA SER A 6 8.24 38.39 17.08
C SER A 6 9.29 37.31 16.82
N LYS A 7 9.80 36.71 17.87
CA LYS A 7 10.67 35.54 17.81
C LYS A 7 9.89 34.37 17.21
N ASN A 8 10.27 33.92 16.01
CA ASN A 8 9.91 32.63 15.49
C ASN A 8 10.55 31.55 16.40
N GLY A 9 9.76 30.97 17.29
CA GLY A 9 10.15 29.79 18.05
C GLY A 9 10.26 28.61 17.10
N ILE A 10 11.48 28.18 16.79
CA ILE A 10 11.75 26.88 16.14
C ILE A 10 11.27 25.82 17.12
N MET A 11 10.17 25.14 16.80
CA MET A 11 9.67 24.00 17.58
C MET A 11 10.76 22.94 17.63
N SER A 12 11.19 22.57 18.82
CA SER A 12 12.14 21.49 19.02
C SER A 12 11.52 20.17 18.57
N SER A 13 12.32 19.24 18.05
CA SER A 13 11.90 17.97 17.44
C SER A 13 11.14 17.01 18.37
N SER A 14 10.94 17.34 19.64
CA SER A 14 10.32 16.48 20.66
C SER A 14 8.83 16.76 20.93
N ASN A 15 8.17 17.69 20.21
CA ASN A 15 6.79 18.09 20.49
C ASN A 15 5.99 18.56 19.26
N LEU A 16 6.18 17.91 18.11
CA LEU A 16 5.33 18.20 16.96
C LEU A 16 3.96 17.53 17.12
N PRO A 17 2.86 18.18 16.67
CA PRO A 17 1.57 17.52 16.56
C PRO A 17 1.64 16.23 15.74
N ASP A 18 0.88 15.21 16.13
CA ASP A 18 0.96 13.86 15.55
C ASP A 18 0.86 13.83 14.01
N HIS A 19 0.00 14.63 13.41
CA HIS A 19 -0.14 14.69 11.96
C HIS A 19 1.08 15.26 11.25
N ILE A 20 1.79 16.20 11.88
CA ILE A 20 3.03 16.78 11.35
C ILE A 20 4.16 15.76 11.51
N GLN A 21 4.27 15.15 12.69
CA GLN A 21 5.26 14.12 12.94
C GLN A 21 5.09 12.95 11.97
N ASN A 22 3.86 12.47 11.76
CA ASN A 22 3.53 11.42 10.79
C ASN A 22 3.99 11.80 9.36
N ALA A 23 3.72 13.04 8.90
CA ALA A 23 4.15 13.49 7.58
C ALA A 23 5.68 13.53 7.45
N CYS A 24 6.38 14.01 8.48
CA CYS A 24 7.84 14.02 8.52
C CYS A 24 8.42 12.61 8.50
N ASP A 25 7.86 11.68 9.27
CA ASP A 25 8.35 10.30 9.39
C ASP A 25 8.21 9.55 8.06
N TRP A 26 7.04 9.58 7.44
CA TRP A 26 6.82 8.93 6.14
C TRP A 26 7.66 9.54 5.04
N SER A 27 7.75 10.88 4.99
CA SER A 27 8.63 11.55 4.04
C SER A 27 10.10 11.16 4.24
N ASN A 28 10.58 11.12 5.47
CA ASN A 28 11.96 10.73 5.75
C ASN A 28 12.25 9.27 5.41
N MET A 29 11.36 8.35 5.81
CA MET A 29 11.51 6.92 5.58
C MET A 29 11.47 6.54 4.10
N ARG A 30 10.55 7.14 3.34
CA ARG A 30 10.28 6.80 1.94
C ARG A 30 10.88 7.78 0.93
N LYS A 31 11.39 8.91 1.40
CA LYS A 31 11.83 10.04 0.58
C LYS A 31 10.69 10.65 -0.26
N TRP A 32 9.46 10.42 0.18
CA TRP A 32 8.29 10.93 -0.52
C TRP A 32 8.11 12.43 -0.35
N TYR A 33 7.77 13.09 -1.44
CA TYR A 33 7.12 14.39 -1.42
C TYR A 33 5.72 14.23 -0.86
N VAL A 34 5.30 15.13 0.03
CA VAL A 34 4.02 15.06 0.73
C VAL A 34 3.35 16.43 0.77
N PHE A 35 2.04 16.43 0.98
CA PHE A 35 1.25 17.65 1.18
C PHE A 35 0.04 17.39 2.09
N PRO A 36 -0.53 18.44 2.76
CA PRO A 36 -1.67 18.26 3.65
C PRO A 36 -2.97 18.06 2.87
N THR A 37 -3.78 17.09 3.31
CA THR A 37 -5.12 16.81 2.79
C THR A 37 -6.18 17.00 3.86
N ASN A 38 -7.40 17.31 3.45
CA ASN A 38 -8.56 17.23 4.33
C ASN A 38 -8.93 15.75 4.50
N PRO A 39 -8.82 15.16 5.72
CA PRO A 39 -9.01 13.73 5.90
C PRO A 39 -10.45 13.26 5.66
N ASN A 40 -11.44 14.16 5.73
CA ASN A 40 -12.86 13.82 5.54
C ASN A 40 -13.30 13.90 4.09
N THR A 41 -12.86 14.94 3.36
CA THR A 41 -13.21 15.13 1.94
C THR A 41 -12.19 14.47 1.02
N LYS A 42 -11.04 14.06 1.56
CA LYS A 42 -9.89 13.50 0.83
C LYS A 42 -9.33 14.45 -0.25
N SER A 43 -9.63 15.75 -0.16
CA SER A 43 -9.15 16.78 -1.08
C SER A 43 -7.87 17.44 -0.56
N PRO A 44 -6.99 17.96 -1.43
CA PRO A 44 -5.85 18.79 -1.01
C PRO A 44 -6.30 20.01 -0.19
N CYS A 45 -5.55 20.35 0.85
CA CYS A 45 -5.76 21.59 1.63
C CYS A 45 -5.16 22.83 0.95
N ILE A 46 -4.34 22.64 -0.06
CA ILE A 46 -3.59 23.69 -0.74
C ILE A 46 -3.90 23.72 -2.24
N LYS A 47 -3.74 24.89 -2.85
CA LYS A 47 -3.71 25.03 -4.31
C LYS A 47 -2.37 24.50 -4.82
N ASP A 48 -2.36 23.92 -6.02
CA ASP A 48 -1.19 23.30 -6.64
C ASP A 48 -0.47 22.29 -5.70
N PRO A 49 -1.14 21.21 -5.28
CA PRO A 49 -0.59 20.27 -4.32
C PRO A 49 0.67 19.57 -4.82
N PHE A 50 0.83 19.38 -6.13
CA PHE A 50 1.99 18.71 -6.70
C PHE A 50 3.20 19.64 -6.76
N GLY A 51 3.03 20.90 -7.18
CA GLY A 51 4.12 21.87 -7.22
C GLY A 51 4.55 22.36 -5.83
N ARG A 52 3.67 22.24 -4.83
CA ARG A 52 3.96 22.65 -3.45
C ARG A 52 4.22 21.49 -2.48
N SER A 53 4.17 20.24 -2.97
CA SER A 53 4.60 19.10 -2.16
C SER A 53 6.10 19.19 -1.89
N THR A 54 6.51 18.68 -0.74
CA THR A 54 7.92 18.74 -0.32
C THR A 54 8.31 17.49 0.46
N ASN A 55 9.60 17.16 0.44
CA ASN A 55 10.20 16.10 1.27
C ASN A 55 11.24 16.65 2.26
N LYS A 56 11.31 17.96 2.42
CA LYS A 56 12.17 18.63 3.39
C LYS A 56 11.43 18.86 4.70
N ARG A 57 12.00 18.38 5.79
CA ARG A 57 11.36 18.40 7.11
C ARG A 57 10.85 19.78 7.52
N GLU A 58 11.65 20.82 7.35
CA GLU A 58 11.31 22.19 7.75
C GLU A 58 10.11 22.71 6.95
N GLU A 59 10.10 22.46 5.64
CA GLU A 59 9.01 22.85 4.76
C GLU A 59 7.72 22.06 5.07
N ILE A 60 7.83 20.77 5.44
CA ILE A 60 6.69 19.94 5.88
C ILE A 60 6.09 20.54 7.15
N ILE A 61 6.92 20.86 8.15
CA ILE A 61 6.46 21.46 9.41
C ILE A 61 5.73 22.78 9.14
N GLU A 62 6.30 23.66 8.35
CA GLU A 62 5.69 24.94 7.98
C GLU A 62 4.34 24.73 7.25
N LEU A 63 4.33 23.85 6.26
CA LEU A 63 3.15 23.60 5.43
C LEU A 63 2.00 22.96 6.23
N PHE A 64 2.27 21.90 6.98
CA PHE A 64 1.25 21.16 7.74
C PHE A 64 0.76 21.94 8.97
N SER A 65 1.57 22.84 9.54
CA SER A 65 1.17 23.69 10.67
C SER A 65 0.00 24.62 10.32
N GLN A 66 -0.20 24.91 9.05
CA GLN A 66 -1.33 25.72 8.57
C GLN A 66 -2.67 24.96 8.58
N PHE A 67 -2.64 23.61 8.73
CA PHE A 67 -3.81 22.76 8.59
C PHE A 67 -3.86 21.72 9.74
N PRO A 68 -4.28 22.13 10.95
CA PRO A 68 -4.36 21.21 12.09
C PRO A 68 -5.21 19.98 11.80
N GLY A 69 -4.68 18.80 12.11
CA GLY A 69 -5.35 17.51 11.87
C GLY A 69 -5.41 17.08 10.41
N ALA A 70 -4.62 17.72 9.53
CA ALA A 70 -4.56 17.33 8.12
C ALA A 70 -4.12 15.87 7.95
N GLY A 71 -4.67 15.21 6.95
CA GLY A 71 -4.19 13.92 6.45
C GLY A 71 -2.93 14.07 5.62
N LEU A 72 -2.28 12.93 5.37
CA LEU A 72 -1.07 12.82 4.57
C LEU A 72 -1.43 12.56 3.10
N GLY A 73 -1.24 13.53 2.23
CA GLY A 73 -1.31 13.36 0.78
C GLY A 73 0.05 12.95 0.22
N VAL A 74 0.09 11.83 -0.49
CA VAL A 74 1.29 11.31 -1.15
C VAL A 74 1.09 11.39 -2.66
N PRO A 75 1.72 12.34 -3.38
CA PRO A 75 1.69 12.39 -4.84
C PRO A 75 2.08 11.04 -5.45
N THR A 76 1.33 10.62 -6.47
CA THR A 76 1.65 9.42 -7.25
C THR A 76 2.18 9.81 -8.63
N GLY A 77 2.66 8.83 -9.42
CA GLY A 77 3.36 9.07 -10.67
C GLY A 77 4.83 9.45 -10.48
N PRO A 78 5.45 10.12 -11.47
CA PRO A 78 6.90 10.36 -11.52
C PRO A 78 7.49 11.09 -10.30
N LEU A 79 6.72 11.96 -9.65
CA LEU A 79 7.24 12.77 -8.53
C LEU A 79 7.76 11.92 -7.37
N ASN A 80 7.07 10.83 -7.05
CA ASN A 80 7.49 9.85 -6.04
C ASN A 80 7.87 8.49 -6.65
N GLY A 81 7.83 8.35 -7.97
CA GLY A 81 8.06 7.08 -8.66
C GLY A 81 7.05 6.00 -8.28
N LEU A 82 5.83 6.38 -7.93
CA LEU A 82 4.86 5.57 -7.22
C LEU A 82 3.54 5.48 -7.97
N THR A 83 2.98 4.29 -8.10
CA THR A 83 1.58 4.07 -8.48
C THR A 83 0.87 3.31 -7.37
N ALA A 84 -0.32 3.75 -6.99
CA ALA A 84 -1.20 3.03 -6.09
C ALA A 84 -2.38 2.44 -6.86
N ILE A 85 -2.62 1.15 -6.67
CA ILE A 85 -3.87 0.48 -7.06
C ILE A 85 -4.78 0.54 -5.85
N ASP A 86 -5.86 1.30 -5.97
CA ASP A 86 -6.83 1.57 -4.90
C ASP A 86 -8.05 0.66 -5.10
N CYS A 87 -8.16 -0.36 -4.27
CA CYS A 87 -9.24 -1.35 -4.30
C CYS A 87 -10.28 -0.98 -3.25
N ASP A 88 -11.37 -0.36 -3.67
CA ASP A 88 -12.48 0.03 -2.82
C ASP A 88 -13.41 -1.14 -2.50
N VAL A 89 -13.93 -1.18 -1.27
CA VAL A 89 -15.03 -2.07 -0.86
C VAL A 89 -16.21 -1.18 -0.47
N LYS A 90 -17.21 -1.06 -1.36
CA LYS A 90 -18.40 -0.23 -1.11
C LYS A 90 -19.56 -0.61 -2.04
N ASN A 91 -20.78 -0.37 -1.59
CA ASN A 91 -22.01 -0.57 -2.36
C ASN A 91 -22.13 -1.97 -2.98
N GLY A 92 -21.67 -3.01 -2.28
CA GLY A 92 -21.68 -4.39 -2.77
C GLY A 92 -20.60 -4.72 -3.81
N ILE A 93 -19.71 -3.77 -4.13
CA ILE A 93 -18.56 -3.99 -4.98
C ILE A 93 -17.36 -4.31 -4.09
N ASP A 94 -16.70 -5.43 -4.37
CA ASP A 94 -15.42 -5.82 -3.79
C ASP A 94 -14.30 -5.60 -4.84
N GLY A 95 -13.67 -4.43 -4.78
CA GLY A 95 -12.59 -4.07 -5.69
C GLY A 95 -11.36 -4.96 -5.52
N TRP A 96 -11.11 -5.47 -4.31
CA TRP A 96 -10.01 -6.38 -4.08
C TRP A 96 -10.18 -7.70 -4.84
N SER A 97 -11.34 -8.36 -4.68
CA SER A 97 -11.65 -9.58 -5.44
C SER A 97 -11.64 -9.34 -6.95
N ASN A 98 -12.14 -8.18 -7.41
CA ASN A 98 -12.12 -7.82 -8.82
C ASN A 98 -10.71 -7.58 -9.35
N PHE A 99 -9.82 -6.99 -8.54
CA PHE A 99 -8.41 -6.81 -8.91
C PHE A 99 -7.70 -8.17 -9.03
N LEU A 100 -7.90 -9.06 -8.07
CA LEU A 100 -7.34 -10.41 -8.09
C LEU A 100 -7.86 -11.25 -9.28
N ALA A 101 -9.01 -10.92 -9.82
CA ALA A 101 -9.58 -11.59 -10.99
C ALA A 101 -8.96 -11.11 -12.32
N LEU A 102 -8.15 -10.07 -12.34
CA LEU A 102 -7.39 -9.65 -13.52
C LEU A 102 -6.37 -10.72 -13.91
N ASP A 103 -6.16 -10.89 -15.22
CA ASP A 103 -5.16 -11.84 -15.75
C ASP A 103 -3.79 -11.16 -15.89
N VAL A 104 -3.25 -10.74 -14.74
CA VAL A 104 -1.97 -10.04 -14.61
C VAL A 104 -1.16 -10.64 -13.48
N ASP A 105 0.15 -10.42 -13.52
CA ASP A 105 1.00 -10.73 -12.37
C ASP A 105 0.76 -9.72 -11.24
N ILE A 106 0.59 -10.22 -10.01
CA ILE A 106 0.35 -9.39 -8.83
C ILE A 106 1.41 -9.79 -7.80
N PRO A 107 2.62 -9.20 -7.89
CA PRO A 107 3.66 -9.46 -6.91
C PRO A 107 3.26 -8.89 -5.55
N ILE A 108 3.82 -9.50 -4.51
CA ILE A 108 3.69 -8.99 -3.16
C ILE A 108 4.32 -7.59 -3.10
N THR A 109 3.54 -6.61 -2.69
CA THR A 109 4.00 -5.23 -2.51
C THR A 109 3.42 -4.63 -1.24
N ALA A 110 3.96 -3.50 -0.84
CA ALA A 110 3.45 -2.79 0.33
C ALA A 110 1.98 -2.38 0.15
N MET A 111 1.24 -2.48 1.25
CA MET A 111 -0.20 -2.26 1.29
C MET A 111 -0.57 -1.25 2.37
N VAL A 112 -1.58 -0.44 2.10
CA VAL A 112 -2.20 0.48 3.06
C VAL A 112 -3.68 0.14 3.16
N HIS A 113 -4.13 -0.27 4.35
CA HIS A 113 -5.55 -0.50 4.62
C HIS A 113 -6.29 0.83 4.72
N THR A 114 -7.40 0.94 4.00
CA THR A 114 -8.24 2.14 4.06
C THR A 114 -9.30 2.03 5.18
N PRO A 115 -9.77 3.15 5.73
CA PRO A 115 -10.78 3.15 6.79
C PRO A 115 -12.11 2.48 6.40
N SER A 116 -12.39 2.35 5.10
CA SER A 116 -13.61 1.75 4.54
C SER A 116 -13.50 0.24 4.27
N GLY A 117 -12.38 -0.38 4.65
CA GLY A 117 -12.15 -1.82 4.44
C GLY A 117 -11.51 -2.17 3.09
N GLY A 118 -11.20 -1.18 2.26
CA GLY A 118 -10.42 -1.36 1.04
C GLY A 118 -8.90 -1.34 1.28
N VAL A 119 -8.12 -1.41 0.21
CA VAL A 119 -6.66 -1.42 0.28
C VAL A 119 -6.04 -0.61 -0.87
N HIS A 120 -4.91 0.04 -0.61
CA HIS A 120 -4.01 0.56 -1.64
C HIS A 120 -2.79 -0.36 -1.75
N LEU A 121 -2.54 -0.91 -2.93
CA LEU A 121 -1.28 -1.59 -3.24
C LEU A 121 -0.33 -0.58 -3.88
N LEU A 122 0.87 -0.49 -3.33
CA LEU A 122 1.85 0.52 -3.73
C LEU A 122 2.96 -0.12 -4.57
N TYR A 123 3.12 0.34 -5.80
CA TYR A 123 4.13 -0.17 -6.74
C TYR A 123 5.14 0.91 -7.12
N GLU A 124 6.40 0.51 -7.24
CA GLU A 124 7.45 1.33 -7.84
C GLU A 124 7.25 1.41 -9.36
N THR A 125 7.11 2.60 -9.89
CA THR A 125 6.93 2.86 -11.35
C THR A 125 7.94 3.84 -11.92
N GLY A 126 8.80 4.45 -11.08
CA GLY A 126 9.79 5.41 -11.52
C GLY A 126 9.17 6.58 -12.31
N ASP A 127 9.75 6.91 -13.44
CA ASP A 127 9.32 8.06 -14.26
C ASP A 127 8.14 7.76 -15.20
N LEU A 128 7.52 6.57 -15.10
CA LEU A 128 6.38 6.22 -15.95
C LEU A 128 5.17 7.12 -15.67
N LYS A 129 4.61 7.67 -16.73
CA LYS A 129 3.37 8.48 -16.70
C LYS A 129 2.15 7.60 -16.98
N ILE A 130 1.84 6.68 -16.06
CA ILE A 130 0.65 5.85 -16.15
C ILE A 130 -0.58 6.73 -15.89
N PRO A 131 -1.62 6.73 -16.74
CA PRO A 131 -2.80 7.55 -16.53
C PRO A 131 -3.59 7.09 -15.29
N SER A 132 -3.99 8.01 -14.45
CA SER A 132 -4.93 7.72 -13.38
C SER A 132 -6.32 7.43 -13.92
N SER A 133 -7.05 6.51 -13.29
CA SER A 133 -8.40 6.13 -13.72
C SER A 133 -9.25 5.65 -12.54
N VAL A 134 -10.58 5.71 -12.70
CA VAL A 134 -11.56 5.27 -11.70
C VAL A 134 -12.36 4.12 -12.29
N GLY A 135 -12.31 2.95 -11.65
CA GLY A 135 -13.08 1.75 -12.01
C GLY A 135 -12.83 1.23 -13.44
N LYS A 136 -11.77 1.68 -14.10
CA LYS A 136 -11.55 1.40 -15.54
C LYS A 136 -10.94 0.01 -15.77
N ILE A 137 -10.02 -0.40 -14.92
CA ILE A 137 -9.35 -1.70 -15.05
C ILE A 137 -10.21 -2.84 -14.49
N ALA A 138 -10.96 -2.57 -13.41
CA ALA A 138 -11.98 -3.46 -12.87
C ALA A 138 -12.96 -2.66 -12.00
N PRO A 139 -14.20 -3.12 -11.76
CA PRO A 139 -15.13 -2.45 -10.86
C PRO A 139 -14.56 -2.31 -9.46
N GLY A 140 -14.59 -1.09 -8.90
CA GLY A 140 -14.04 -0.78 -7.57
C GLY A 140 -12.52 -0.73 -7.52
N VAL A 141 -11.84 -0.71 -8.67
CA VAL A 141 -10.36 -0.61 -8.74
C VAL A 141 -9.97 0.67 -9.46
N ASP A 142 -9.38 1.58 -8.71
CA ASP A 142 -8.87 2.86 -9.21
C ASP A 142 -7.34 2.79 -9.37
N VAL A 143 -6.85 3.44 -10.41
CA VAL A 143 -5.42 3.66 -10.61
C VAL A 143 -5.08 5.08 -10.19
N ARG A 144 -4.29 5.23 -9.16
CA ARG A 144 -3.74 6.50 -8.70
C ARG A 144 -2.28 6.58 -9.12
N SER A 145 -2.00 7.33 -10.19
CA SER A 145 -0.65 7.48 -10.75
C SER A 145 -0.41 8.91 -11.22
N TYR A 146 -0.10 9.15 -12.48
CA TYR A 146 0.22 10.48 -12.97
C TYR A 146 -0.92 11.48 -12.75
N GLY A 147 -0.60 12.60 -12.10
CA GLY A 147 -1.57 13.66 -11.78
C GLY A 147 -2.55 13.32 -10.65
N ALA A 148 -2.29 12.27 -9.88
CA ALA A 148 -3.10 11.88 -8.73
C ALA A 148 -2.26 11.77 -7.45
N PHE A 149 -2.91 11.41 -6.36
CA PHE A 149 -2.28 11.13 -5.07
C PHE A 149 -3.06 10.05 -4.32
N ALA A 150 -2.40 9.42 -3.37
CA ALA A 150 -3.01 8.51 -2.41
C ALA A 150 -3.04 9.15 -1.01
N GLN A 151 -4.03 8.79 -0.20
CA GLN A 151 -3.98 9.09 1.23
C GLN A 151 -2.93 8.19 1.88
N GLY A 152 -2.00 8.83 2.55
CA GLY A 152 -0.89 8.14 3.22
C GLY A 152 -1.28 7.53 4.56
N PRO A 153 -0.46 6.56 5.03
CA PRO A 153 -0.64 5.94 6.34
C PRO A 153 -0.59 6.97 7.47
N GLY A 154 -1.34 6.71 8.54
CA GLY A 154 -1.48 7.62 9.67
C GLY A 154 -2.54 8.72 9.48
N THR A 155 -3.14 8.85 8.29
CA THR A 155 -4.27 9.75 8.06
C THR A 155 -5.48 9.27 8.86
N ILE A 156 -5.97 10.10 9.79
CA ILE A 156 -7.13 9.83 10.65
C ILE A 156 -8.36 10.49 10.05
N THR A 157 -9.39 9.71 9.77
CA THR A 157 -10.68 10.17 9.26
C THR A 157 -11.78 9.94 10.30
N LYS A 158 -13.00 10.43 10.03
CA LYS A 158 -14.17 10.17 10.89
C LYS A 158 -14.55 8.69 11.02
N VAL A 159 -14.16 7.85 10.04
CA VAL A 159 -14.53 6.44 9.99
C VAL A 159 -13.38 5.50 10.33
N GLY A 160 -12.18 6.02 10.54
CA GLY A 160 -11.01 5.23 10.90
C GLY A 160 -9.71 5.82 10.36
N THR A 161 -8.65 5.05 10.41
CA THR A 161 -7.29 5.46 10.05
C THR A 161 -6.77 4.68 8.85
N TYR A 162 -6.07 5.34 7.95
CA TYR A 162 -5.25 4.67 6.94
C TYR A 162 -4.07 4.01 7.62
N LYS A 163 -3.96 2.69 7.53
CA LYS A 163 -2.94 1.93 8.25
C LYS A 163 -2.00 1.24 7.27
N TRP A 164 -0.70 1.43 7.46
CA TRP A 164 0.29 0.59 6.81
C TRP A 164 0.09 -0.87 7.24
N ASP A 165 0.18 -1.79 6.29
CA ASP A 165 0.11 -3.21 6.65
C ASP A 165 1.37 -3.58 7.46
N HIS A 166 1.14 -4.15 8.64
CA HIS A 166 2.21 -4.44 9.60
C HIS A 166 3.04 -5.68 9.24
N LEU A 167 2.63 -6.46 8.22
CA LEU A 167 3.48 -7.51 7.65
C LEU A 167 4.74 -6.93 7.00
N TRP A 168 4.69 -5.64 6.62
CA TRP A 168 5.75 -4.98 5.92
C TRP A 168 6.44 -3.97 6.82
N SER A 169 7.78 -4.04 6.87
CA SER A 169 8.55 -2.92 7.40
C SER A 169 8.23 -1.65 6.59
N PRO A 170 8.02 -0.50 7.23
CA PRO A 170 7.91 0.78 6.52
C PRO A 170 9.08 1.10 5.59
N LEU A 171 10.24 0.45 5.80
CA LEU A 171 11.43 0.57 4.95
C LEU A 171 11.51 -0.50 3.85
N ALA A 172 10.62 -1.50 3.83
CA ALA A 172 10.62 -2.53 2.81
C ALA A 172 10.53 -1.92 1.40
N LYS A 173 11.31 -2.44 0.47
CA LYS A 173 11.27 -2.00 -0.93
C LYS A 173 9.90 -2.30 -1.53
N LEU A 174 9.33 -1.34 -2.28
CA LEU A 174 8.12 -1.57 -3.06
C LEU A 174 8.44 -2.50 -4.23
N ALA A 175 7.51 -3.39 -4.57
CA ALA A 175 7.64 -4.19 -5.78
C ALA A 175 7.57 -3.28 -7.01
N LYS A 176 8.36 -3.58 -8.04
CA LYS A 176 8.18 -2.97 -9.35
C LYS A 176 6.83 -3.38 -9.92
N MET A 177 6.11 -2.43 -10.50
CA MET A 177 4.84 -2.72 -11.16
C MET A 177 5.07 -3.66 -12.34
N PRO A 178 4.38 -4.81 -12.42
CA PRO A 178 4.54 -5.75 -13.53
C PRO A 178 4.14 -5.14 -14.87
N GLN A 179 4.78 -5.59 -15.95
CA GLN A 179 4.57 -5.04 -17.28
C GLN A 179 3.13 -5.26 -17.77
N ASP A 180 2.55 -6.42 -17.52
CA ASP A 180 1.17 -6.75 -17.87
C ASP A 180 0.15 -5.88 -17.11
N LEU A 181 0.40 -5.58 -15.84
CA LEU A 181 -0.42 -4.64 -15.07
C LEU A 181 -0.27 -3.20 -15.59
N ILE A 182 0.94 -2.78 -15.97
CA ILE A 182 1.17 -1.48 -16.62
C ILE A 182 0.34 -1.39 -17.91
N GLU A 183 0.38 -2.41 -18.76
CA GLU A 183 -0.35 -2.45 -20.03
C GLU A 183 -1.86 -2.36 -19.81
N VAL A 184 -2.40 -3.05 -18.81
CA VAL A 184 -3.82 -2.94 -18.41
C VAL A 184 -4.16 -1.51 -18.00
N CYS A 185 -3.32 -0.88 -17.15
CA CYS A 185 -3.52 0.49 -16.71
C CYS A 185 -3.42 1.51 -17.86
N MET A 186 -2.55 1.28 -18.82
CA MET A 186 -2.34 2.13 -20.01
C MET A 186 -3.42 1.95 -21.07
N SER A 187 -4.11 0.80 -21.08
CA SER A 187 -5.14 0.50 -22.10
C SER A 187 -6.28 1.51 -22.06
N SER A 188 -6.66 2.03 -23.21
CA SER A 188 -7.84 2.89 -23.37
C SER A 188 -9.17 2.13 -23.37
N LYS A 189 -9.13 0.80 -23.51
CA LYS A 189 -10.34 -0.06 -23.55
C LYS A 189 -10.67 -0.55 -22.14
N GLN A 190 -11.93 -0.39 -21.73
CA GLN A 190 -12.46 -1.19 -20.62
C GLN A 190 -12.29 -2.67 -20.96
N GLN A 191 -11.61 -3.42 -20.12
CA GLN A 191 -11.58 -4.86 -20.28
C GLN A 191 -13.02 -5.37 -20.16
N LYS A 192 -13.56 -5.96 -21.21
CA LYS A 192 -14.81 -6.72 -21.11
C LYS A 192 -14.50 -7.89 -20.18
N HIS A 193 -15.12 -7.89 -19.00
CA HIS A 193 -15.05 -9.01 -18.08
C HIS A 193 -15.58 -10.25 -18.81
N SER A 194 -14.69 -11.06 -19.38
CA SER A 194 -15.02 -12.41 -19.80
C SER A 194 -15.20 -13.22 -18.52
N ASN A 195 -16.37 -13.87 -18.42
CA ASN A 195 -16.77 -14.72 -17.30
C ASN A 195 -15.60 -15.64 -16.88
N PRO A 196 -15.07 -15.54 -15.64
CA PRO A 196 -13.83 -16.20 -15.24
C PRO A 196 -13.93 -17.73 -15.13
N PHE A 197 -15.12 -18.31 -15.32
CA PHE A 197 -15.38 -19.75 -15.15
C PHE A 197 -14.95 -20.65 -16.33
N GLY A 198 -14.37 -20.10 -17.41
CA GLY A 198 -14.08 -20.87 -18.64
C GLY A 198 -12.69 -21.45 -18.80
N LYS A 199 -11.67 -21.06 -18.02
CA LYS A 199 -10.32 -21.64 -18.06
C LYS A 199 -9.88 -22.00 -16.65
N LYS A 200 -9.38 -23.24 -16.44
CA LYS A 200 -8.75 -23.65 -15.19
C LYS A 200 -7.53 -22.73 -14.94
N ARG A 201 -7.76 -21.61 -14.25
CA ARG A 201 -6.71 -20.74 -13.72
C ARG A 201 -5.96 -21.50 -12.64
N ARG A 202 -4.63 -21.49 -12.66
CA ARG A 202 -3.88 -21.65 -11.42
C ARG A 202 -4.30 -20.48 -10.53
N VAL A 203 -5.13 -20.76 -9.54
CA VAL A 203 -5.49 -19.79 -8.50
C VAL A 203 -4.19 -19.46 -7.77
N ARG A 204 -3.58 -18.33 -8.11
CA ARG A 204 -2.51 -17.76 -7.29
C ARG A 204 -3.23 -17.19 -6.07
N HIS A 205 -3.25 -17.93 -4.98
CA HIS A 205 -3.73 -17.43 -3.70
C HIS A 205 -2.85 -16.25 -3.30
N THR A 206 -3.47 -15.10 -3.04
CA THR A 206 -2.71 -13.99 -2.45
C THR A 206 -2.32 -14.36 -1.03
N LEU A 207 -1.28 -13.73 -0.52
CA LEU A 207 -0.82 -13.96 0.87
C LEU A 207 -1.92 -13.71 1.90
N LEU A 208 -2.89 -12.86 1.59
CA LEU A 208 -3.90 -12.36 2.51
C LEU A 208 -5.32 -12.89 2.23
N ASP A 209 -5.50 -13.83 1.30
CA ASP A 209 -6.78 -14.50 1.13
C ASP A 209 -7.08 -15.38 2.34
N LYS A 210 -8.34 -15.40 2.78
CA LYS A 210 -8.76 -16.37 3.79
C LYS A 210 -8.59 -17.79 3.27
N VAL A 211 -8.01 -18.64 4.09
CA VAL A 211 -7.75 -20.06 3.78
C VAL A 211 -8.52 -20.91 4.77
N TYR A 212 -9.38 -21.77 4.23
CA TYR A 212 -10.24 -22.64 5.02
C TYR A 212 -9.68 -24.06 5.10
N GLU A 213 -10.23 -24.85 6.00
CA GLU A 213 -9.88 -26.25 6.18
C GLU A 213 -9.91 -27.04 4.85
N GLY A 214 -8.94 -27.93 4.65
CA GLY A 214 -8.74 -28.70 3.42
C GLY A 214 -7.66 -28.18 2.50
N ASN A 215 -7.45 -26.85 2.41
CA ASN A 215 -6.43 -26.24 1.54
C ASN A 215 -5.30 -25.53 2.31
N ARG A 216 -5.34 -25.55 3.64
CA ARG A 216 -4.43 -24.77 4.49
C ARG A 216 -2.95 -25.11 4.24
N ASN A 217 -2.58 -26.38 4.27
CA ASN A 217 -1.19 -26.80 4.17
C ASN A 217 -0.58 -26.41 2.83
N ASP A 218 -1.26 -26.67 1.71
CA ASP A 218 -0.78 -26.35 0.37
C ASP A 218 -0.68 -24.86 0.13
N THR A 219 -1.70 -24.12 0.59
CA THR A 219 -1.71 -22.66 0.46
C THR A 219 -0.63 -22.02 1.30
N MET A 220 -0.44 -22.45 2.56
CA MET A 220 0.60 -21.93 3.43
C MET A 220 2.00 -22.29 2.92
N ALA A 221 2.18 -23.49 2.36
CA ALA A 221 3.42 -23.87 1.71
C ALA A 221 3.76 -22.98 0.51
N SER A 222 2.77 -22.68 -0.33
CA SER A 222 2.94 -21.75 -1.46
C SER A 222 3.30 -20.34 -0.99
N ARG A 223 2.63 -19.85 0.06
CA ARG A 223 2.91 -18.54 0.66
C ARG A 223 4.32 -18.44 1.24
N ILE A 224 4.77 -19.47 1.94
CA ILE A 224 6.14 -19.56 2.47
C ILE A 224 7.16 -19.48 1.33
N GLY A 225 6.96 -20.24 0.26
CA GLY A 225 7.83 -20.19 -0.92
C GLY A 225 7.93 -18.78 -1.50
N SER A 226 6.78 -18.14 -1.71
CA SER A 226 6.73 -16.74 -2.22
C SER A 226 7.42 -15.74 -1.27
N LEU A 227 7.24 -15.87 0.05
CA LEU A 227 7.89 -15.00 1.02
C LEU A 227 9.41 -15.16 1.01
N LEU A 228 9.91 -16.38 0.89
CA LEU A 228 11.35 -16.68 0.91
C LEU A 228 12.09 -16.22 -0.37
N THR A 229 11.37 -16.00 -1.48
CA THR A 229 11.98 -15.41 -2.68
C THR A 229 12.20 -13.88 -2.54
N GLU A 230 11.48 -13.22 -1.65
CA GLU A 230 11.46 -11.76 -1.53
C GLU A 230 12.04 -11.23 -0.20
N LEU A 231 12.04 -12.06 0.84
CA LEU A 231 12.39 -11.68 2.21
C LEU A 231 13.47 -12.58 2.78
N ASP A 232 14.24 -12.06 3.72
CA ASP A 232 15.12 -12.89 4.54
C ASP A 232 14.31 -13.90 5.37
N PRO A 233 14.91 -15.02 5.78
CA PRO A 233 14.18 -16.08 6.47
C PRO A 233 13.51 -15.68 7.78
N ILE A 234 14.05 -14.71 8.52
CA ILE A 234 13.48 -14.23 9.79
C ILE A 234 12.23 -13.43 9.53
N THR A 235 12.29 -12.50 8.57
CA THR A 235 11.15 -11.68 8.16
C THR A 235 10.04 -12.55 7.55
N ALA A 236 10.39 -13.50 6.67
CA ALA A 236 9.45 -14.44 6.08
C ALA A 236 8.77 -15.32 7.15
N TRP A 237 9.51 -15.76 8.18
CA TRP A 237 8.96 -16.51 9.30
C TRP A 237 7.92 -15.72 10.09
N ASN A 238 8.23 -14.47 10.44
CA ASN A 238 7.29 -13.61 11.18
C ASN A 238 6.04 -13.30 10.34
N ALA A 239 6.21 -13.05 9.05
CA ALA A 239 5.10 -12.81 8.14
C ALA A 239 4.16 -14.03 8.05
N ILE A 240 4.69 -15.25 7.90
CA ILE A 240 3.85 -16.45 7.77
C ILE A 240 3.10 -16.78 9.06
N LEU A 241 3.71 -16.56 10.23
CA LEU A 241 3.01 -16.70 11.51
C LEU A 241 1.79 -15.81 11.60
N TYR A 242 1.97 -14.52 11.24
CA TYR A 242 0.86 -13.59 11.21
C TYR A 242 -0.22 -13.98 10.22
N ILE A 243 0.16 -14.39 9.00
CA ILE A 243 -0.78 -14.86 7.98
C ILE A 243 -1.58 -16.05 8.49
N ASN A 244 -0.93 -16.99 9.17
CA ASN A 244 -1.60 -18.15 9.74
C ASN A 244 -2.65 -17.74 10.79
N GLU A 245 -2.32 -16.82 11.69
CA GLU A 245 -3.21 -16.40 12.75
C GLU A 245 -4.42 -15.60 12.26
N ASN A 246 -4.26 -14.81 11.20
CA ASN A 246 -5.28 -13.84 10.77
C ASN A 246 -6.02 -14.24 9.50
N TYR A 247 -5.46 -15.11 8.67
CA TYR A 247 -6.00 -15.47 7.36
C TYR A 247 -6.16 -16.99 7.16
N CYS A 248 -5.87 -17.81 8.17
CA CYS A 248 -6.08 -19.25 8.12
C CYS A 248 -7.16 -19.65 9.14
N GLU A 249 -8.19 -20.35 8.69
CA GLU A 249 -9.37 -20.63 9.53
C GLU A 249 -9.76 -22.12 9.47
N PRO A 250 -9.60 -22.85 10.59
CA PRO A 250 -8.84 -22.48 11.78
C PRO A 250 -7.32 -22.39 11.49
N PRO A 251 -6.55 -21.63 12.28
CA PRO A 251 -5.09 -21.56 12.09
C PRO A 251 -4.43 -22.93 12.17
N LEU A 252 -3.39 -23.16 11.38
CA LEU A 252 -2.51 -24.31 11.56
C LEU A 252 -1.75 -24.21 12.88
N SER A 253 -1.46 -25.32 13.50
CA SER A 253 -0.63 -25.34 14.70
C SER A 253 0.77 -24.79 14.40
N ARG A 254 1.41 -24.17 15.40
CA ARG A 254 2.78 -23.65 15.25
C ARG A 254 3.75 -24.70 14.74
N ARG A 255 3.58 -25.97 15.17
CA ARG A 255 4.43 -27.10 14.75
C ARG A 255 4.26 -27.43 13.26
N GLU A 256 3.03 -27.36 12.74
CA GLU A 256 2.77 -27.61 11.32
C GLU A 256 3.40 -26.52 10.45
N ILE A 257 3.21 -25.24 10.81
CA ILE A 257 3.82 -24.11 10.10
C ILE A 257 5.35 -24.20 10.16
N GLU A 258 5.93 -24.51 11.32
CA GLU A 258 7.38 -24.61 11.47
C GLU A 258 7.96 -25.73 10.60
N ASN A 259 7.33 -26.90 10.58
CA ASN A 259 7.78 -28.01 9.74
C ASN A 259 7.71 -27.66 8.26
N THR A 260 6.62 -27.03 7.83
CA THR A 260 6.45 -26.60 6.44
C THR A 260 7.48 -25.55 6.06
N PHE A 261 7.70 -24.54 6.91
CA PHE A 261 8.68 -23.48 6.70
C PHE A 261 10.10 -24.03 6.57
N ARG A 262 10.52 -24.89 7.50
CA ARG A 262 11.85 -25.52 7.47
C ARG A 262 12.06 -26.37 6.21
N SER A 263 11.03 -27.10 5.78
CA SER A 263 11.11 -27.92 4.58
C SER A 263 11.33 -27.07 3.32
N ILE A 264 10.60 -25.97 3.19
CA ILE A 264 10.70 -25.09 2.03
C ILE A 264 12.02 -24.32 2.06
N LEU A 265 12.40 -23.75 3.22
CA LEU A 265 13.68 -23.05 3.38
C LEU A 265 14.86 -23.94 2.97
N LYS A 266 14.86 -25.20 3.40
CA LYS A 266 15.92 -26.16 3.03
C LYS A 266 15.95 -26.46 1.53
N ARG A 267 14.79 -26.41 0.85
CA ARG A 267 14.69 -26.58 -0.61
C ARG A 267 15.26 -25.37 -1.35
N GLU A 268 14.91 -24.15 -0.93
CA GLU A 268 15.40 -22.91 -1.56
C GLU A 268 16.92 -22.79 -1.40
N MET A 269 17.47 -23.07 -0.21
CA MET A 269 18.93 -23.06 0.04
C MET A 269 19.75 -24.11 -0.75
N ARG A 270 19.09 -25.06 -1.42
CA ARG A 270 19.77 -26.06 -2.27
C ARG A 270 19.74 -25.69 -3.75
N ASN A 271 18.90 -24.72 -4.12
CA ASN A 271 18.74 -24.26 -5.49
C ASN A 271 19.59 -23.02 -5.81
N ASP A 272 20.21 -22.42 -4.77
CA ASP A 272 21.27 -21.40 -4.86
C ASP A 272 22.66 -22.07 -4.83
#